data_623d314cfb4c6508598d5bb6d19ddf19
#
_entry.id   623d314cfb4c6508598d5bb6d19ddf19
#
_cell.length_a   1.000
_cell.length_b   1.000
_cell.length_c   1.000
_cell.angle_alpha   90.00
_cell.angle_beta   90.00
_cell.angle_gamma   90.00
#
_symmetry.space_group_name_H-M   'P 1'
#
loop_
_entity.id
_entity.type
_entity.pdbx_description
1 polymer ?
#
loop_
_entity_poly.entity_id
_entity_poly.type
_entity_poly.pdbx_seq_one_letter_code
_entity_poly.pdbx_strand_id
1 'polypeptide(L)'
;MWVAVVDRDPAAPGFRLADRRCILSTEDEPAIDRLVGALEIDGLIAPGTDWPVGVAARIAERSGLPHPISPATAVLATNKLRQRERLAEAGVPQPRWWVVGGGDDPPEVDGPVVVKAPDRQGQKGLTLVEDPAELPEAIAVARAAARNGLALVEELVDGPEVTVVGFSTSGVFTPLVVTDRVVADPPAFGVALAHVWPSHVQGLSLDVAGAAVAALGIENGPSYTQLRIGPDGPRVVEVAARLGGGHDAELARLVTGVDLNGLAIDAALGNELVVSRHEPLVGGAVTKFLVAPPGMLEEIDVPELPDGIVRVRVYREPGYVFAPLRGGSDRAGAVLATGVSREQALARADRFAASIRFRIGAALAEVAD
;
A
#
# COMPACT_ATOMS: atom_id res chain seq x y z
N MET A 1 -15.99 -2.32 -21.91
CA MET A 1 -15.35 -3.44 -21.18
C MET A 1 -16.37 -4.01 -20.20
N TRP A 2 -16.55 -5.32 -20.16
CA TRP A 2 -17.36 -6.01 -19.17
C TRP A 2 -16.48 -6.36 -17.95
N VAL A 3 -16.97 -6.16 -16.72
CA VAL A 3 -16.18 -6.26 -15.50
C VAL A 3 -16.87 -7.15 -14.46
N ALA A 4 -16.21 -8.23 -14.08
CA ALA A 4 -16.56 -9.01 -12.88
C ALA A 4 -15.71 -8.52 -11.69
N VAL A 5 -16.37 -8.19 -10.59
CA VAL A 5 -15.69 -7.83 -9.34
C VAL A 5 -15.86 -8.93 -8.32
N VAL A 6 -14.77 -9.30 -7.67
CA VAL A 6 -14.73 -10.31 -6.61
C VAL A 6 -14.38 -9.64 -5.29
N ASP A 7 -15.21 -9.80 -4.29
CA ASP A 7 -14.94 -9.41 -2.90
C ASP A 7 -15.74 -10.32 -1.95
N ARG A 8 -15.22 -10.56 -0.76
CA ARG A 8 -15.95 -11.30 0.29
C ARG A 8 -17.01 -10.46 0.98
N ASP A 9 -16.86 -9.12 0.96
CA ASP A 9 -17.81 -8.19 1.54
C ASP A 9 -18.93 -7.91 0.53
N PRO A 10 -20.19 -8.32 0.80
CA PRO A 10 -21.31 -8.04 -0.09
C PRO A 10 -21.59 -6.55 -0.29
N ALA A 11 -21.11 -5.69 0.62
CA ALA A 11 -21.21 -4.24 0.55
C ALA A 11 -20.00 -3.57 -0.11
N ALA A 12 -19.05 -4.34 -0.66
CA ALA A 12 -17.85 -3.79 -1.28
C ALA A 12 -18.20 -2.69 -2.31
N PRO A 13 -17.58 -1.49 -2.20
CA PRO A 13 -17.96 -0.34 -3.03
C PRO A 13 -17.76 -0.58 -4.52
N GLY A 14 -16.82 -1.44 -4.91
CA GLY A 14 -16.58 -1.83 -6.29
C GLY A 14 -17.77 -2.53 -6.95
N PHE A 15 -18.63 -3.17 -6.19
CA PHE A 15 -19.81 -3.85 -6.72
C PHE A 15 -20.83 -2.91 -7.37
N ARG A 16 -20.81 -1.62 -7.05
CA ARG A 16 -21.69 -0.62 -7.67
C ARG A 16 -21.33 -0.35 -9.13
N LEU A 17 -20.09 -0.66 -9.52
CA LEU A 17 -19.54 -0.44 -10.86
C LEU A 17 -19.35 -1.74 -11.66
N ALA A 18 -19.68 -2.89 -11.06
CA ALA A 18 -19.50 -4.20 -11.66
C ALA A 18 -20.68 -4.62 -12.53
N ASP A 19 -20.40 -5.17 -13.71
CA ASP A 19 -21.40 -5.89 -14.51
C ASP A 19 -21.78 -7.23 -13.86
N ARG A 20 -20.81 -7.87 -13.20
CA ARG A 20 -20.99 -9.08 -12.40
C ARG A 20 -20.40 -8.95 -11.01
N ARG A 21 -21.20 -9.22 -9.99
CA ARG A 21 -20.76 -9.29 -8.59
C ARG A 21 -20.52 -10.74 -8.20
N CYS A 22 -19.34 -11.03 -7.64
CA CYS A 22 -18.97 -12.37 -7.20
C CYS A 22 -18.54 -12.30 -5.73
N ILE A 23 -19.40 -12.76 -4.83
CA ILE A 23 -19.13 -12.74 -3.38
C ILE A 23 -18.28 -13.97 -3.04
N LEU A 24 -16.97 -13.80 -3.09
CA LEU A 24 -15.94 -14.80 -2.81
C LEU A 24 -14.77 -14.15 -2.13
N SER A 25 -14.01 -14.90 -1.35
CA SER A 25 -12.72 -14.43 -0.87
C SER A 25 -11.71 -14.33 -2.03
N THR A 26 -11.05 -13.19 -2.18
CA THR A 26 -9.94 -13.03 -3.14
C THR A 26 -8.70 -13.86 -2.78
N GLU A 27 -8.71 -14.53 -1.63
CA GLU A 27 -7.68 -15.46 -1.16
C GLU A 27 -8.05 -16.93 -1.45
N ASP A 28 -9.29 -17.22 -1.85
CA ASP A 28 -9.76 -18.57 -2.22
C ASP A 28 -9.41 -18.88 -3.67
N GLU A 29 -8.15 -19.27 -3.89
CA GLU A 29 -7.62 -19.55 -5.22
C GLU A 29 -8.44 -20.59 -5.98
N PRO A 30 -8.85 -21.74 -5.39
CA PRO A 30 -9.70 -22.71 -6.09
C PRO A 30 -11.06 -22.17 -6.53
N ALA A 31 -11.68 -21.28 -5.73
CA ALA A 31 -12.95 -20.66 -6.10
C ALA A 31 -12.79 -19.63 -7.23
N ILE A 32 -11.73 -18.83 -7.18
CA ILE A 32 -11.39 -17.87 -8.25
C ILE A 32 -11.06 -18.60 -9.54
N ASP A 33 -10.31 -19.69 -9.49
CA ASP A 33 -9.94 -20.49 -10.66
C ASP A 33 -11.19 -21.05 -11.37
N ARG A 34 -12.14 -21.62 -10.62
CA ARG A 34 -13.44 -22.05 -11.17
C ARG A 34 -14.24 -20.89 -11.77
N LEU A 35 -14.21 -19.72 -11.12
CA LEU A 35 -14.90 -18.54 -11.61
C LEU A 35 -14.33 -18.07 -12.93
N VAL A 36 -13.00 -18.01 -13.05
CA VAL A 36 -12.28 -17.63 -14.28
C VAL A 36 -12.64 -18.57 -15.42
N GLY A 37 -12.62 -19.89 -15.20
CA GLY A 37 -13.02 -20.87 -16.21
C GLY A 37 -14.50 -20.77 -16.62
N ALA A 38 -15.39 -20.28 -15.74
CA ALA A 38 -16.81 -20.14 -16.03
C ALA A 38 -17.19 -18.83 -16.73
N LEU A 39 -16.34 -17.79 -16.63
CA LEU A 39 -16.66 -16.45 -17.16
C LEU A 39 -16.01 -16.13 -18.51
N GLU A 40 -15.11 -16.97 -19.01
CA GLU A 40 -14.39 -16.76 -20.29
C GLU A 40 -13.84 -15.33 -20.41
N ILE A 41 -13.05 -14.91 -19.39
CA ILE A 41 -12.49 -13.55 -19.30
C ILE A 41 -11.19 -13.40 -20.11
N ASP A 42 -10.87 -12.16 -20.53
CA ASP A 42 -9.67 -11.82 -21.29
C ASP A 42 -8.48 -11.46 -20.39
N GLY A 43 -8.71 -11.17 -19.10
CA GLY A 43 -7.66 -10.77 -18.17
C GLY A 43 -8.11 -10.80 -16.72
N LEU A 44 -7.14 -10.86 -15.81
CA LEU A 44 -7.35 -10.92 -14.37
C LEU A 44 -6.39 -9.97 -13.66
N ILE A 45 -6.90 -9.13 -12.76
CA ILE A 45 -6.09 -8.17 -12.01
C ILE A 45 -6.45 -8.14 -10.52
N ALA A 46 -5.44 -8.03 -9.67
CA ALA A 46 -5.57 -7.71 -8.24
C ALA A 46 -4.87 -6.37 -7.95
N PRO A 47 -5.57 -5.22 -8.03
CA PRO A 47 -4.92 -3.93 -8.19
C PRO A 47 -4.32 -3.34 -6.90
N GLY A 48 -4.72 -3.78 -5.71
CA GLY A 48 -4.37 -3.06 -4.48
C GLY A 48 -4.12 -3.90 -3.24
N THR A 49 -4.05 -5.23 -3.35
CA THR A 49 -3.89 -6.13 -2.20
C THR A 49 -2.86 -7.22 -2.52
N ASP A 50 -1.86 -7.43 -1.65
CA ASP A 50 -0.69 -8.27 -1.97
C ASP A 50 -1.04 -9.74 -2.21
N TRP A 51 -1.75 -10.39 -1.28
CA TRP A 51 -2.03 -11.82 -1.42
C TRP A 51 -2.79 -12.18 -2.70
N PRO A 52 -3.85 -11.45 -3.09
CA PRO A 52 -4.55 -11.67 -4.35
C PRO A 52 -3.70 -11.46 -5.61
N VAL A 53 -2.62 -10.66 -5.54
CA VAL A 53 -1.67 -10.52 -6.67
C VAL A 53 -1.06 -11.87 -7.01
N GLY A 54 -0.61 -12.64 -6.01
CA GLY A 54 -0.08 -13.97 -6.22
C GLY A 54 -1.11 -14.98 -6.74
N VAL A 55 -2.35 -14.89 -6.24
CA VAL A 55 -3.48 -15.70 -6.72
C VAL A 55 -3.75 -15.39 -8.20
N ALA A 56 -3.87 -14.12 -8.55
CA ALA A 56 -4.14 -13.68 -9.92
C ALA A 56 -3.03 -14.14 -10.89
N ALA A 57 -1.76 -13.97 -10.54
CA ALA A 57 -0.64 -14.38 -11.38
C ALA A 57 -0.65 -15.89 -11.65
N ARG A 58 -0.88 -16.74 -10.64
CA ARG A 58 -0.95 -18.19 -10.81
C ARG A 58 -2.13 -18.66 -11.64
N ILE A 59 -3.30 -18.05 -11.44
CA ILE A 59 -4.50 -18.40 -12.22
C ILE A 59 -4.32 -17.96 -13.67
N ALA A 60 -3.82 -16.74 -13.91
CA ALA A 60 -3.57 -16.25 -15.27
C ALA A 60 -2.62 -17.19 -16.03
N GLU A 61 -1.50 -17.60 -15.40
CA GLU A 61 -0.56 -18.56 -16.00
C GLU A 61 -1.24 -19.89 -16.38
N ARG A 62 -2.02 -20.48 -15.45
CA ARG A 62 -2.72 -21.76 -15.71
C ARG A 62 -3.80 -21.64 -16.78
N SER A 63 -4.44 -20.49 -16.87
CA SER A 63 -5.52 -20.23 -17.83
C SER A 63 -5.03 -19.69 -19.17
N GLY A 64 -3.72 -19.48 -19.34
CA GLY A 64 -3.14 -18.86 -20.53
C GLY A 64 -3.55 -17.41 -20.74
N LEU A 65 -3.93 -16.72 -19.68
CA LEU A 65 -4.29 -15.29 -19.70
C LEU A 65 -3.03 -14.42 -19.60
N PRO A 66 -3.03 -13.23 -20.22
CA PRO A 66 -1.98 -12.25 -19.99
C PRO A 66 -1.97 -11.80 -18.52
N HIS A 67 -0.76 -11.53 -18.00
CA HIS A 67 -0.60 -10.97 -16.65
C HIS A 67 0.71 -10.17 -16.57
N PRO A 68 0.75 -9.02 -15.87
CA PRO A 68 1.93 -8.15 -15.86
C PRO A 68 3.16 -8.78 -15.20
N ILE A 69 2.97 -9.70 -14.26
CA ILE A 69 4.06 -10.36 -13.53
C ILE A 69 3.88 -11.89 -13.52
N SER A 70 5.01 -12.60 -13.46
CA SER A 70 5.01 -14.05 -13.28
C SER A 70 4.62 -14.46 -11.84
N PRO A 71 4.17 -15.71 -11.61
CA PRO A 71 3.99 -16.23 -10.26
C PRO A 71 5.23 -16.13 -9.38
N ALA A 72 6.43 -16.30 -9.95
CA ALA A 72 7.69 -16.17 -9.23
C ALA A 72 7.91 -14.73 -8.74
N THR A 73 7.72 -13.72 -9.61
CA THR A 73 7.75 -12.31 -9.25
C THR A 73 6.70 -11.97 -8.18
N ALA A 74 5.48 -12.51 -8.31
CA ALA A 74 4.42 -12.31 -7.34
C ALA A 74 4.79 -12.83 -5.93
N VAL A 75 5.45 -13.99 -5.83
CA VAL A 75 5.97 -14.53 -4.55
C VAL A 75 6.99 -13.57 -3.94
N LEU A 76 7.92 -13.05 -4.72
CA LEU A 76 8.92 -12.08 -4.25
C LEU A 76 8.25 -10.77 -3.79
N ALA A 77 7.29 -10.25 -4.57
CA ALA A 77 6.65 -8.97 -4.29
C ALA A 77 5.63 -9.00 -3.13
N THR A 78 5.19 -10.19 -2.68
CA THR A 78 4.16 -10.34 -1.64
C THR A 78 4.67 -10.94 -0.33
N ASN A 79 5.96 -11.25 -0.25
CA ASN A 79 6.59 -11.82 0.95
C ASN A 79 7.87 -11.06 1.31
N LYS A 80 7.86 -10.33 2.42
CA LYS A 80 8.97 -9.47 2.85
C LYS A 80 10.27 -10.24 3.09
N LEU A 81 10.20 -11.48 3.59
CA LEU A 81 11.39 -12.30 3.76
C LEU A 81 12.04 -12.60 2.40
N ARG A 82 11.23 -13.03 1.41
CA ARG A 82 11.73 -13.30 0.07
C ARG A 82 12.27 -12.04 -0.61
N GLN A 83 11.67 -10.89 -0.33
CA GLN A 83 12.24 -9.61 -0.78
C GLN A 83 13.62 -9.37 -0.17
N ARG A 84 13.79 -9.57 1.15
CA ARG A 84 15.07 -9.38 1.82
C ARG A 84 16.17 -10.27 1.23
N GLU A 85 15.87 -11.55 1.04
CA GLU A 85 16.79 -12.51 0.40
C GLU A 85 17.18 -12.02 -1.00
N ARG A 86 16.20 -11.71 -1.83
CA ARG A 86 16.42 -11.31 -3.22
C ARG A 86 17.15 -9.97 -3.38
N LEU A 87 16.80 -8.99 -2.54
CA LEU A 87 17.46 -7.69 -2.53
C LEU A 87 18.91 -7.80 -2.05
N ALA A 88 19.20 -8.69 -1.08
CA ALA A 88 20.56 -8.97 -0.64
C ALA A 88 21.41 -9.60 -1.76
N GLU A 89 20.88 -10.60 -2.47
CA GLU A 89 21.53 -11.22 -3.63
C GLU A 89 21.86 -10.21 -4.73
N ALA A 90 20.99 -9.22 -4.94
CA ALA A 90 21.15 -8.19 -5.94
C ALA A 90 22.00 -6.98 -5.45
N GLY A 91 22.46 -6.97 -4.20
CA GLY A 91 23.22 -5.86 -3.62
C GLY A 91 22.41 -4.56 -3.45
N VAL A 92 21.07 -4.66 -3.40
CA VAL A 92 20.21 -3.48 -3.21
C VAL A 92 20.23 -3.05 -1.74
N PRO A 93 20.46 -1.74 -1.45
CA PRO A 93 20.46 -1.23 -0.08
C PRO A 93 19.16 -1.48 0.66
N GLN A 94 19.24 -2.10 1.82
CA GLN A 94 18.10 -2.45 2.68
C GLN A 94 18.52 -2.45 4.15
N PRO A 95 17.59 -2.42 5.13
CA PRO A 95 17.90 -2.59 6.55
C PRO A 95 18.62 -3.92 6.82
N ARG A 96 19.45 -4.01 7.88
CA ARG A 96 19.86 -5.31 8.43
C ARG A 96 18.62 -6.05 8.90
N TRP A 97 18.61 -7.37 8.77
CA TRP A 97 17.42 -8.15 9.07
C TRP A 97 17.76 -9.54 9.60
N TRP A 98 16.84 -10.09 10.39
CA TRP A 98 16.92 -11.42 10.98
C TRP A 98 15.56 -12.11 10.86
N VAL A 99 15.58 -13.42 10.71
CA VAL A 99 14.38 -14.26 10.71
C VAL A 99 14.33 -15.04 12.00
N VAL A 100 13.16 -15.07 12.65
CA VAL A 100 12.94 -15.79 13.91
C VAL A 100 11.77 -16.75 13.74
N GLY A 101 12.08 -18.05 13.89
CA GLY A 101 11.11 -19.14 13.85
C GLY A 101 10.72 -19.64 15.23
N GLY A 102 10.07 -20.82 15.28
CA GLY A 102 9.72 -21.47 16.54
C GLY A 102 10.93 -22.11 17.19
N GLY A 103 11.24 -21.69 18.40
CA GLY A 103 12.38 -22.20 19.17
C GLY A 103 13.70 -21.46 18.96
N ASP A 104 13.72 -20.46 18.08
CA ASP A 104 14.89 -19.59 17.93
C ASP A 104 14.93 -18.55 19.05
N ASP A 105 16.13 -18.20 19.49
CA ASP A 105 16.34 -17.07 20.38
C ASP A 105 16.20 -15.74 19.62
N PRO A 106 15.72 -14.67 20.25
CA PRO A 106 15.74 -13.34 19.68
C PRO A 106 17.15 -12.92 19.26
N PRO A 107 17.33 -12.20 18.14
CA PRO A 107 18.64 -11.70 17.75
C PRO A 107 19.14 -10.63 18.72
N GLU A 108 20.47 -10.53 18.88
CA GLU A 108 21.08 -9.36 19.51
C GLU A 108 20.97 -8.17 18.56
N VAL A 109 20.45 -7.05 19.07
CA VAL A 109 20.22 -5.82 18.28
C VAL A 109 20.84 -4.62 18.98
N ASP A 110 21.46 -3.74 18.20
CA ASP A 110 22.22 -2.58 18.72
C ASP A 110 21.38 -1.29 18.81
N GLY A 111 20.07 -1.36 18.59
CA GLY A 111 19.19 -0.19 18.58
C GLY A 111 17.74 -0.55 18.27
N PRO A 112 16.89 0.44 17.99
CA PRO A 112 15.50 0.21 17.68
C PRO A 112 15.32 -0.70 16.46
N VAL A 113 14.32 -1.58 16.52
CA VAL A 113 13.99 -2.52 15.45
C VAL A 113 12.50 -2.48 15.11
N VAL A 114 12.16 -2.88 13.88
CA VAL A 114 10.79 -3.11 13.46
C VAL A 114 10.58 -4.61 13.29
N VAL A 115 9.68 -5.17 14.08
CA VAL A 115 9.30 -6.58 13.98
C VAL A 115 8.02 -6.69 13.15
N LYS A 116 7.99 -7.59 12.18
CA LYS A 116 6.82 -7.73 11.27
C LYS A 116 6.56 -9.18 10.86
N ALA A 117 5.29 -9.46 10.57
CA ALA A 117 4.90 -10.68 9.88
C ALA A 117 5.30 -10.57 8.38
N PRO A 118 6.13 -11.47 7.84
CA PRO A 118 6.70 -11.33 6.49
C PRO A 118 5.67 -11.42 5.36
N ASP A 119 4.55 -12.07 5.60
CA ASP A 119 3.50 -12.38 4.63
C ASP A 119 2.16 -11.67 4.92
N ARG A 120 2.23 -10.54 5.63
CA ARG A 120 1.07 -9.69 5.95
C ARG A 120 1.30 -8.26 5.47
N GLN A 121 0.17 -7.55 5.25
CA GLN A 121 0.11 -6.15 4.89
C GLN A 121 -0.77 -5.37 5.87
N GLY A 122 -0.77 -4.03 5.78
CA GLY A 122 -1.66 -3.16 6.55
C GLY A 122 -1.34 -3.13 8.04
N GLN A 123 -0.07 -3.18 8.41
CA GLN A 123 0.47 -3.14 9.78
C GLN A 123 0.09 -4.35 10.66
N LYS A 124 -0.48 -5.43 10.09
CA LYS A 124 -0.79 -6.65 10.85
C LYS A 124 0.49 -7.35 11.30
N GLY A 125 0.65 -7.47 12.62
CA GLY A 125 1.85 -8.06 13.21
C GLY A 125 3.11 -7.21 13.02
N LEU A 126 2.96 -5.88 12.95
CA LEU A 126 4.05 -4.91 12.90
C LEU A 126 4.16 -4.19 14.24
N THR A 127 5.35 -4.19 14.82
CA THR A 127 5.68 -3.52 16.10
C THR A 127 7.02 -2.80 15.98
N LEU A 128 7.06 -1.53 16.37
CA LEU A 128 8.31 -0.83 16.65
C LEU A 128 8.75 -1.21 18.06
N VAL A 129 9.99 -1.64 18.20
CA VAL A 129 10.63 -2.02 19.47
C VAL A 129 11.79 -1.07 19.71
N GLU A 130 11.66 -0.25 20.76
CA GLU A 130 12.72 0.67 21.20
C GLU A 130 13.45 0.13 22.42
N ASP A 131 12.77 -0.64 23.29
CA ASP A 131 13.36 -1.36 24.41
C ASP A 131 13.60 -2.83 24.02
N PRO A 132 14.84 -3.33 24.02
CA PRO A 132 15.15 -4.74 23.73
C PRO A 132 14.38 -5.74 24.60
N ALA A 133 13.93 -5.36 25.80
CA ALA A 133 13.12 -6.22 26.67
C ALA A 133 11.75 -6.57 26.06
N GLU A 134 11.22 -5.75 25.14
CA GLU A 134 9.94 -5.96 24.44
C GLU A 134 10.09 -6.86 23.21
N LEU A 135 11.32 -7.13 22.75
CA LEU A 135 11.57 -7.86 21.52
C LEU A 135 10.94 -9.27 21.49
N PRO A 136 11.00 -10.09 22.57
CA PRO A 136 10.37 -11.41 22.58
C PRO A 136 8.85 -11.36 22.37
N GLU A 137 8.16 -10.38 22.97
CA GLU A 137 6.71 -10.20 22.81
C GLU A 137 6.37 -9.75 21.38
N ALA A 138 7.09 -8.79 20.83
CA ALA A 138 6.91 -8.33 19.46
C ALA A 138 7.11 -9.47 18.45
N ILE A 139 8.10 -10.34 18.65
CA ILE A 139 8.32 -11.53 17.84
C ILE A 139 7.13 -12.48 17.95
N ALA A 140 6.60 -12.72 19.14
CA ALA A 140 5.44 -13.59 19.34
C ALA A 140 4.20 -13.06 18.62
N VAL A 141 3.94 -11.74 18.69
CA VAL A 141 2.85 -11.06 17.98
C VAL A 141 3.00 -11.20 16.46
N ALA A 142 4.18 -10.95 15.92
CA ALA A 142 4.45 -11.08 14.50
C ALA A 142 4.26 -12.52 13.99
N ARG A 143 4.78 -13.49 14.72
CA ARG A 143 4.64 -14.93 14.42
C ARG A 143 3.20 -15.41 14.47
N ALA A 144 2.43 -14.96 15.44
CA ALA A 144 0.99 -15.27 15.54
C ALA A 144 0.19 -14.67 14.36
N ALA A 145 0.60 -13.50 13.87
CA ALA A 145 -0.02 -12.86 12.72
C ALA A 145 0.41 -13.50 11.38
N ALA A 146 1.62 -14.02 11.29
CA ALA A 146 2.18 -14.59 10.05
C ALA A 146 1.47 -15.91 9.67
N ARG A 147 1.32 -16.14 8.36
CA ARG A 147 0.75 -17.40 7.82
C ARG A 147 1.72 -18.58 7.98
N ASN A 148 3.03 -18.29 7.94
CA ASN A 148 4.09 -19.28 8.05
C ASN A 148 4.71 -19.38 9.45
N GLY A 149 4.22 -18.62 10.44
CA GLY A 149 4.71 -18.64 11.82
C GLY A 149 6.10 -18.05 12.02
N LEU A 150 6.63 -17.30 11.05
CA LEU A 150 7.91 -16.60 11.12
C LEU A 150 7.73 -15.14 11.51
N ALA A 151 8.74 -14.56 12.16
CA ALA A 151 8.87 -13.13 12.33
C ALA A 151 10.09 -12.63 11.55
N LEU A 152 10.00 -11.44 11.00
CA LEU A 152 11.10 -10.69 10.40
C LEU A 152 11.41 -9.51 11.33
N VAL A 153 12.62 -9.48 11.85
CA VAL A 153 13.16 -8.38 12.65
C VAL A 153 14.05 -7.55 11.73
N GLU A 154 13.87 -6.24 11.71
CA GLU A 154 14.67 -5.33 10.88
C GLU A 154 15.17 -4.16 11.70
N GLU A 155 16.38 -3.69 11.46
CA GLU A 155 16.84 -2.44 12.05
C GLU A 155 15.91 -1.28 11.63
N LEU A 156 15.63 -0.37 12.56
CA LEU A 156 14.96 0.88 12.22
C LEU A 156 15.95 1.81 11.53
N VAL A 157 15.75 2.06 10.24
CA VAL A 157 16.52 3.09 9.53
C VAL A 157 16.02 4.44 9.99
N ASP A 158 16.86 5.23 10.64
CA ASP A 158 16.52 6.58 11.08
C ASP A 158 16.51 7.55 9.89
N GLY A 159 15.39 8.23 9.68
CA GLY A 159 15.24 9.22 8.61
C GLY A 159 13.84 9.22 7.98
N PRO A 160 13.58 10.14 7.04
CA PRO A 160 12.28 10.29 6.41
C PRO A 160 11.92 9.07 5.57
N GLU A 161 10.63 8.77 5.53
CA GLU A 161 10.08 7.72 4.67
C GLU A 161 9.51 8.31 3.39
N VAL A 162 9.84 7.69 2.27
CA VAL A 162 9.37 8.09 0.94
C VAL A 162 8.76 6.92 0.20
N THR A 163 7.90 7.23 -0.74
CA THR A 163 7.33 6.27 -1.68
C THR A 163 7.67 6.66 -3.10
N VAL A 164 8.24 5.73 -3.85
CA VAL A 164 8.42 5.83 -5.30
C VAL A 164 7.31 5.02 -5.97
N VAL A 165 6.45 5.70 -6.71
CA VAL A 165 5.42 5.08 -7.56
C VAL A 165 5.89 5.13 -9.00
N GLY A 166 5.85 4.00 -9.67
CA GLY A 166 6.27 3.91 -11.06
C GLY A 166 5.58 2.78 -11.80
N PHE A 167 5.97 2.61 -13.04
CA PHE A 167 5.45 1.58 -13.93
C PHE A 167 6.59 0.98 -14.74
N SER A 168 6.61 -0.33 -14.88
CA SER A 168 7.57 -1.04 -15.72
C SER A 168 6.94 -1.45 -17.05
N THR A 169 7.71 -1.36 -18.13
CA THR A 169 7.33 -1.81 -19.45
C THR A 169 8.52 -2.54 -20.08
N SER A 170 8.35 -3.82 -20.36
CA SER A 170 9.41 -4.67 -20.95
C SER A 170 10.74 -4.57 -20.19
N GLY A 171 10.70 -4.60 -18.87
CA GLY A 171 11.87 -4.51 -17.98
C GLY A 171 12.42 -3.09 -17.76
N VAL A 172 11.85 -2.08 -18.40
CA VAL A 172 12.25 -0.68 -18.18
C VAL A 172 11.36 -0.03 -17.15
N PHE A 173 11.91 0.29 -15.98
CA PHE A 173 11.20 1.00 -14.91
C PHE A 173 11.13 2.50 -15.19
N THR A 174 9.93 3.06 -15.20
CA THR A 174 9.66 4.50 -15.31
C THR A 174 9.10 5.01 -13.98
N PRO A 175 9.90 5.72 -13.15
CA PRO A 175 9.38 6.37 -11.96
C PRO A 175 8.51 7.56 -12.36
N LEU A 176 7.32 7.69 -11.75
CA LEU A 176 6.33 8.73 -12.05
C LEU A 176 6.31 9.79 -10.96
N VAL A 177 6.17 9.40 -9.71
CA VAL A 177 6.15 10.32 -8.57
C VAL A 177 6.96 9.76 -7.39
N VAL A 178 7.58 10.67 -6.65
CA VAL A 178 8.18 10.39 -5.34
C VAL A 178 7.50 11.27 -4.31
N THR A 179 6.88 10.67 -3.31
CA THR A 179 6.18 11.39 -2.24
C THR A 179 6.88 11.17 -0.91
N ASP A 180 6.95 12.22 -0.08
CA ASP A 180 7.22 12.03 1.35
C ASP A 180 6.00 11.36 1.98
N ARG A 181 6.26 10.36 2.80
CA ARG A 181 5.25 9.61 3.51
C ARG A 181 5.26 10.03 4.98
N VAL A 182 4.27 10.85 5.35
CA VAL A 182 4.05 11.20 6.75
C VAL A 182 3.37 10.03 7.44
N VAL A 183 3.96 9.53 8.50
CA VAL A 183 3.45 8.36 9.24
C VAL A 183 3.03 8.73 10.65
N ALA A 184 2.16 7.94 11.23
CA ALA A 184 1.73 8.07 12.62
C ALA A 184 2.82 7.56 13.57
N ASP A 185 2.85 8.16 14.77
CA ASP A 185 3.64 7.67 15.90
C ASP A 185 3.03 6.39 16.51
N PRO A 186 3.78 5.65 17.35
CA PRO A 186 3.22 4.55 18.12
C PRO A 186 1.95 4.98 18.91
N PRO A 187 0.94 4.10 19.05
CA PRO A 187 0.91 2.68 18.66
C PRO A 187 0.54 2.42 17.19
N ALA A 188 0.35 3.46 16.38
CA ALA A 188 -0.02 3.37 14.97
C ALA A 188 1.19 3.47 14.03
N PHE A 189 2.39 3.12 14.52
CA PHE A 189 3.64 3.24 13.76
C PHE A 189 3.53 2.66 12.35
N GLY A 190 4.01 3.42 11.37
CA GLY A 190 4.00 3.03 9.97
C GLY A 190 2.67 3.27 9.24
N VAL A 191 1.60 3.71 9.91
CA VAL A 191 0.35 4.10 9.25
C VAL A 191 0.53 5.46 8.56
N ALA A 192 0.33 5.50 7.25
CA ALA A 192 0.42 6.76 6.51
C ALA A 192 -0.70 7.72 6.90
N LEU A 193 -0.33 8.95 7.27
CA LEU A 193 -1.21 10.09 7.51
C LEU A 193 -1.26 11.06 6.32
N ALA A 194 -0.20 11.10 5.51
CA ALA A 194 -0.21 11.82 4.24
C ALA A 194 0.85 11.27 3.27
N HIS A 195 0.59 11.48 1.98
CA HIS A 195 1.58 11.42 0.90
C HIS A 195 1.71 12.82 0.31
N VAL A 196 2.93 13.35 0.26
CA VAL A 196 3.17 14.76 -0.14
C VAL A 196 4.17 14.81 -1.29
N TRP A 197 3.75 15.31 -2.43
CA TRP A 197 4.59 15.53 -3.61
C TRP A 197 4.84 17.04 -3.84
N PRO A 198 6.02 17.42 -4.35
CA PRO A 198 7.22 16.62 -4.54
C PRO A 198 7.90 16.24 -3.22
N SER A 199 8.61 15.12 -3.21
CA SER A 199 9.44 14.74 -2.07
C SER A 199 10.66 15.66 -1.94
N HIS A 200 11.07 15.97 -0.71
CA HIS A 200 12.30 16.71 -0.44
C HIS A 200 13.58 15.94 -0.80
N VAL A 201 13.51 14.61 -0.89
CA VAL A 201 14.65 13.71 -1.14
C VAL A 201 14.47 12.89 -2.43
N GLN A 202 13.72 13.41 -3.39
CA GLN A 202 13.35 12.72 -4.63
C GLN A 202 14.57 12.12 -5.35
N GLY A 203 15.66 12.89 -5.52
CA GLY A 203 16.81 12.45 -6.28
C GLY A 203 17.58 11.27 -5.68
N LEU A 204 17.50 11.05 -4.36
CA LEU A 204 18.23 10.00 -3.66
C LEU A 204 17.56 8.61 -3.79
N SER A 205 16.27 8.57 -4.07
CA SER A 205 15.45 7.35 -3.97
C SER A 205 15.27 6.61 -5.30
N LEU A 206 15.44 7.28 -6.44
CA LEU A 206 15.06 6.74 -7.75
C LEU A 206 15.89 5.54 -8.18
N ASP A 207 17.22 5.62 -8.06
CA ASP A 207 18.12 4.54 -8.51
C ASP A 207 17.94 3.28 -7.66
N VAL A 208 17.79 3.45 -6.33
CA VAL A 208 17.58 2.32 -5.42
C VAL A 208 16.21 1.68 -5.64
N ALA A 209 15.16 2.48 -5.90
CA ALA A 209 13.85 1.97 -6.24
C ALA A 209 13.87 1.20 -7.56
N GLY A 210 14.54 1.73 -8.59
CA GLY A 210 14.70 1.06 -9.88
C GLY A 210 15.46 -0.27 -9.76
N ALA A 211 16.55 -0.29 -9.00
CA ALA A 211 17.31 -1.49 -8.72
C ALA A 211 16.48 -2.56 -7.98
N ALA A 212 15.65 -2.14 -7.02
CA ALA A 212 14.77 -3.03 -6.28
C ALA A 212 13.66 -3.63 -7.16
N VAL A 213 13.04 -2.82 -8.01
CA VAL A 213 12.02 -3.26 -8.98
C VAL A 213 12.61 -4.27 -9.95
N ALA A 214 13.81 -4.00 -10.48
CA ALA A 214 14.53 -4.90 -11.38
C ALA A 214 14.93 -6.21 -10.66
N ALA A 215 15.44 -6.14 -9.43
CA ALA A 215 15.83 -7.30 -8.63
C ALA A 215 14.67 -8.27 -8.41
N LEU A 216 13.46 -7.76 -8.21
CA LEU A 216 12.25 -8.60 -8.04
C LEU A 216 11.67 -9.11 -9.36
N GLY A 217 12.21 -8.70 -10.51
CA GLY A 217 11.72 -9.11 -11.84
C GLY A 217 10.34 -8.51 -12.18
N ILE A 218 10.08 -7.28 -11.75
CA ILE A 218 8.85 -6.56 -12.11
C ILE A 218 9.07 -5.94 -13.50
N GLU A 219 8.84 -6.74 -14.53
CA GLU A 219 9.10 -6.35 -15.93
C GLU A 219 7.97 -5.53 -16.53
N ASN A 220 6.74 -5.75 -16.08
CA ASN A 220 5.57 -5.03 -16.54
C ASN A 220 4.67 -4.66 -15.36
N GLY A 221 3.89 -3.58 -15.54
CA GLY A 221 2.89 -3.17 -14.56
C GLY A 221 3.38 -2.19 -13.51
N PRO A 222 2.46 -1.77 -12.61
CA PRO A 222 2.74 -0.78 -11.58
C PRO A 222 3.61 -1.35 -10.47
N SER A 223 4.45 -0.49 -9.90
CA SER A 223 5.17 -0.78 -8.67
C SER A 223 5.08 0.37 -7.67
N TYR A 224 5.14 -0.02 -6.40
CA TYR A 224 5.11 0.86 -5.24
C TYR A 224 6.28 0.47 -4.33
N THR A 225 7.26 1.36 -4.23
CA THR A 225 8.49 1.10 -3.47
C THR A 225 8.57 2.07 -2.29
N GLN A 226 8.61 1.55 -1.07
CA GLN A 226 8.86 2.33 0.14
C GLN A 226 10.34 2.29 0.48
N LEU A 227 10.88 3.46 0.80
CA LEU A 227 12.27 3.61 1.25
C LEU A 227 12.31 4.50 2.50
N ARG A 228 13.31 4.28 3.35
CA ARG A 228 13.72 5.25 4.36
C ARG A 228 15.10 5.79 4.00
N ILE A 229 15.29 7.09 4.18
CA ILE A 229 16.51 7.79 3.82
C ILE A 229 17.33 7.98 5.08
N GLY A 230 18.18 7.01 5.36
CA GLY A 230 19.09 7.05 6.50
C GLY A 230 20.33 7.91 6.25
N PRO A 231 21.21 8.02 7.26
CA PRO A 231 22.47 8.76 7.14
C PRO A 231 23.36 8.28 6.00
N ASP A 232 23.36 6.96 5.75
CA ASP A 232 24.14 6.30 4.70
C ASP A 232 23.39 6.21 3.36
N GLY A 233 22.25 6.86 3.23
CA GLY A 233 21.44 6.88 2.01
C GLY A 233 20.14 6.05 2.11
N PRO A 234 19.47 5.86 0.94
CA PRO A 234 18.18 5.18 0.89
C PRO A 234 18.29 3.69 1.16
N ARG A 235 17.33 3.15 1.91
CA ARG A 235 17.17 1.73 2.22
C ARG A 235 15.75 1.28 1.85
N VAL A 236 15.63 0.19 1.11
CA VAL A 236 14.33 -0.35 0.72
C VAL A 236 13.61 -0.98 1.92
N VAL A 237 12.43 -0.46 2.24
CA VAL A 237 11.55 -1.01 3.28
C VAL A 237 10.64 -2.09 2.71
N GLU A 238 10.02 -1.83 1.55
CA GLU A 238 9.10 -2.76 0.88
C GLU A 238 8.95 -2.40 -0.60
N VAL A 239 8.73 -3.41 -1.43
CA VAL A 239 8.33 -3.26 -2.84
C VAL A 239 7.06 -4.06 -3.07
N ALA A 240 6.07 -3.47 -3.70
CA ALA A 240 4.86 -4.16 -4.15
C ALA A 240 4.69 -4.05 -5.67
N ALA A 241 4.38 -5.16 -6.32
CA ALA A 241 4.10 -5.22 -7.77
C ALA A 241 2.60 -4.97 -8.03
N ARG A 242 2.11 -3.82 -7.59
CA ARG A 242 0.73 -3.37 -7.68
C ARG A 242 0.62 -1.87 -7.45
N LEU A 243 -0.59 -1.35 -7.63
CA LEU A 243 -0.90 0.04 -7.27
C LEU A 243 -0.78 0.26 -5.75
N GLY A 244 -0.33 1.43 -5.36
CA GLY A 244 -0.27 1.84 -3.96
C GLY A 244 -1.67 2.04 -3.36
N GLY A 245 -1.83 1.66 -2.06
CA GLY A 245 -3.12 1.75 -1.36
C GLY A 245 -3.45 3.14 -0.80
N GLY A 246 -2.59 4.13 -1.03
CA GLY A 246 -2.68 5.47 -0.47
C GLY A 246 -3.26 6.53 -1.40
N HIS A 247 -4.12 6.17 -2.35
CA HIS A 247 -4.53 7.02 -3.48
C HIS A 247 -3.35 7.43 -4.38
N ASP A 248 -2.29 6.62 -4.39
CA ASP A 248 -1.05 6.93 -5.12
C ASP A 248 -1.27 7.04 -6.62
N ALA A 249 -2.14 6.21 -7.20
CA ALA A 249 -2.50 6.29 -8.62
C ALA A 249 -3.24 7.59 -8.96
N GLU A 250 -4.14 8.04 -8.08
CA GLU A 250 -4.86 9.31 -8.25
C GLU A 250 -3.90 10.49 -8.08
N LEU A 251 -3.00 10.44 -7.07
CA LEU A 251 -1.99 11.46 -6.86
C LEU A 251 -1.02 11.53 -8.06
N ALA A 252 -0.54 10.39 -8.55
CA ALA A 252 0.32 10.34 -9.73
C ALA A 252 -0.36 10.95 -10.96
N ARG A 253 -1.66 10.68 -11.16
CA ARG A 253 -2.44 11.27 -12.25
C ARG A 253 -2.57 12.78 -12.13
N LEU A 254 -2.74 13.32 -10.91
CA LEU A 254 -2.79 14.77 -10.69
C LEU A 254 -1.46 15.44 -11.02
N VAL A 255 -0.36 14.76 -10.76
CA VAL A 255 0.99 15.28 -11.00
C VAL A 255 1.39 15.13 -12.47
N THR A 256 1.20 13.95 -13.05
CA THR A 256 1.80 13.58 -14.35
C THR A 256 0.78 13.46 -15.49
N GLY A 257 -0.51 13.38 -15.18
CA GLY A 257 -1.56 13.05 -16.16
C GLY A 257 -1.65 11.55 -16.48
N VAL A 258 -0.71 10.72 -16.03
CA VAL A 258 -0.67 9.28 -16.34
C VAL A 258 -1.77 8.53 -15.57
N ASP A 259 -2.59 7.77 -16.28
CA ASP A 259 -3.62 6.91 -15.69
C ASP A 259 -3.04 5.53 -15.36
N LEU A 260 -2.48 5.41 -14.16
CA LEU A 260 -1.93 4.14 -13.66
C LEU A 260 -2.98 3.02 -13.54
N ASN A 261 -4.25 3.36 -13.28
CA ASN A 261 -5.31 2.36 -13.22
C ASN A 261 -5.58 1.78 -14.62
N GLY A 262 -5.68 2.66 -15.62
CA GLY A 262 -5.83 2.25 -17.03
C GLY A 262 -4.66 1.39 -17.50
N LEU A 263 -3.43 1.83 -17.26
CA LEU A 263 -2.22 1.08 -17.61
C LEU A 263 -2.14 -0.29 -16.91
N ALA A 264 -2.58 -0.38 -15.65
CA ALA A 264 -2.60 -1.66 -14.92
C ALA A 264 -3.63 -2.63 -15.52
N ILE A 265 -4.77 -2.13 -16.00
CA ILE A 265 -5.76 -2.93 -16.72
C ILE A 265 -5.21 -3.36 -18.08
N ASP A 266 -4.59 -2.45 -18.84
CA ASP A 266 -3.97 -2.76 -20.13
C ASP A 266 -2.88 -3.84 -19.98
N ALA A 267 -2.06 -3.75 -18.93
CA ALA A 267 -1.07 -4.77 -18.62
C ALA A 267 -1.70 -6.15 -18.33
N ALA A 268 -2.83 -6.18 -17.63
CA ALA A 268 -3.54 -7.42 -17.32
C ALA A 268 -4.29 -8.00 -18.55
N LEU A 269 -4.54 -7.18 -19.55
CA LEU A 269 -5.13 -7.60 -20.84
C LEU A 269 -4.08 -7.92 -21.93
N GLY A 270 -2.79 -7.72 -21.61
CA GLY A 270 -1.71 -7.92 -22.58
C GLY A 270 -1.69 -6.86 -23.71
N ASN A 271 -2.29 -5.70 -23.47
CA ASN A 271 -2.29 -4.59 -24.42
C ASN A 271 -0.90 -3.93 -24.49
N GLU A 272 -0.66 -3.17 -25.55
CA GLU A 272 0.56 -2.37 -25.67
C GLU A 272 0.61 -1.32 -24.55
N LEU A 273 1.76 -1.24 -23.88
CA LEU A 273 1.97 -0.33 -22.77
C LEU A 273 2.87 0.84 -23.20
N VAL A 274 2.35 2.05 -23.09
CA VAL A 274 3.11 3.26 -23.35
C VAL A 274 3.09 4.15 -22.12
N VAL A 275 4.26 4.27 -21.48
CA VAL A 275 4.45 5.14 -20.31
C VAL A 275 5.46 6.21 -20.66
N SER A 276 5.01 7.46 -20.68
CA SER A 276 5.88 8.61 -20.94
C SER A 276 6.00 9.48 -19.70
N ARG A 277 7.21 9.99 -19.45
CA ARG A 277 7.41 11.06 -18.49
C ARG A 277 6.90 12.36 -19.09
N HIS A 278 6.12 13.09 -18.30
CA HIS A 278 5.62 14.40 -18.64
C HIS A 278 6.12 15.42 -17.61
N GLU A 279 6.20 16.68 -18.02
CA GLU A 279 6.37 17.77 -17.06
C GLU A 279 5.19 17.77 -16.09
N PRO A 280 5.44 18.07 -14.80
CA PRO A 280 4.38 18.07 -13.82
C PRO A 280 3.28 19.08 -14.16
N LEU A 281 2.03 18.66 -14.01
CA LEU A 281 0.84 19.47 -14.27
C LEU A 281 0.53 20.47 -13.13
N VAL A 282 1.09 20.24 -11.93
CA VAL A 282 0.89 21.04 -10.72
C VAL A 282 2.21 21.26 -9.99
N GLY A 283 2.32 22.27 -9.14
CA GLY A 283 3.52 22.52 -8.34
C GLY A 283 3.56 21.74 -7.02
N GLY A 284 2.42 21.18 -6.59
CA GLY A 284 2.31 20.32 -5.40
C GLY A 284 1.03 19.50 -5.41
N ALA A 285 1.09 18.28 -4.87
CA ALA A 285 -0.06 17.42 -4.70
C ALA A 285 0.04 16.65 -3.37
N VAL A 286 -1.08 16.45 -2.70
CA VAL A 286 -1.16 15.80 -1.39
C VAL A 286 -2.35 14.87 -1.34
N THR A 287 -2.13 13.67 -0.80
CA THR A 287 -3.17 12.85 -0.21
C THR A 287 -3.05 12.98 1.31
N LYS A 288 -4.04 13.57 1.96
CA LYS A 288 -4.14 13.68 3.43
C LYS A 288 -5.20 12.71 3.91
N PHE A 289 -4.83 11.80 4.81
CA PHE A 289 -5.78 10.85 5.38
C PHE A 289 -6.54 11.47 6.56
N LEU A 290 -7.81 11.13 6.64
CA LEU A 290 -8.69 11.54 7.73
C LEU A 290 -8.67 10.46 8.82
N VAL A 291 -8.54 10.89 10.05
CA VAL A 291 -8.62 10.04 11.25
C VAL A 291 -9.75 10.58 12.11
N ALA A 292 -10.72 9.73 12.43
CA ALA A 292 -11.81 10.07 13.33
C ALA A 292 -11.48 9.63 14.76
N PRO A 293 -12.02 10.30 15.78
CA PRO A 293 -11.94 9.82 17.15
C PRO A 293 -12.63 8.45 17.30
N PRO A 294 -12.23 7.62 18.30
CA PRO A 294 -12.94 6.39 18.60
C PRO A 294 -14.39 6.63 19.02
N GLY A 295 -15.29 5.73 18.60
CA GLY A 295 -16.72 5.77 18.92
C GLY A 295 -17.61 5.58 17.70
N MET A 296 -18.93 5.61 17.89
CA MET A 296 -19.89 5.37 16.83
C MET A 296 -20.09 6.63 15.99
N LEU A 297 -19.90 6.51 14.68
CA LEU A 297 -20.13 7.59 13.73
C LEU A 297 -21.64 7.85 13.60
N GLU A 298 -22.07 9.06 13.98
CA GLU A 298 -23.47 9.50 13.85
C GLU A 298 -23.70 10.30 12.57
N GLU A 299 -22.74 11.17 12.22
CA GLU A 299 -22.85 12.06 11.06
C GLU A 299 -21.46 12.50 10.60
N ILE A 300 -21.36 12.81 9.32
CA ILE A 300 -20.18 13.42 8.72
C ILE A 300 -20.62 14.68 7.98
N ASP A 301 -20.03 15.81 8.35
CA ASP A 301 -20.21 17.08 7.66
C ASP A 301 -18.95 17.35 6.82
N VAL A 302 -19.12 17.36 5.49
CA VAL A 302 -18.08 17.68 4.53
C VAL A 302 -18.46 19.00 3.85
N PRO A 303 -17.69 20.08 4.05
CA PRO A 303 -17.95 21.36 3.40
C PRO A 303 -17.84 21.27 1.87
N GLU A 304 -18.35 22.30 1.17
CA GLU A 304 -18.11 22.47 -0.26
C GLU A 304 -16.62 22.49 -0.56
N LEU A 305 -16.23 21.89 -1.69
CA LEU A 305 -14.83 21.77 -2.07
C LEU A 305 -14.31 23.12 -2.60
N PRO A 306 -13.38 23.77 -1.91
CA PRO A 306 -12.75 24.99 -2.41
C PRO A 306 -11.71 24.67 -3.49
N ASP A 307 -11.26 25.70 -4.20
CA ASP A 307 -10.21 25.59 -5.22
C ASP A 307 -8.95 24.90 -4.65
N GLY A 308 -8.47 23.92 -5.43
CA GLY A 308 -7.31 23.12 -5.09
C GLY A 308 -7.60 21.89 -4.22
N ILE A 309 -8.83 21.72 -3.73
CA ILE A 309 -9.30 20.44 -3.20
C ILE A 309 -9.94 19.66 -4.33
N VAL A 310 -9.26 18.62 -4.79
CA VAL A 310 -9.67 17.87 -5.99
C VAL A 310 -10.74 16.83 -5.65
N ARG A 311 -10.58 16.19 -4.48
CA ARG A 311 -11.50 15.12 -4.07
C ARG A 311 -11.46 14.89 -2.56
N VAL A 312 -12.60 14.51 -2.04
CA VAL A 312 -12.75 13.93 -0.69
C VAL A 312 -13.34 12.54 -0.84
N ARG A 313 -12.78 11.60 -0.12
CA ARG A 313 -13.35 10.25 0.02
C ARG A 313 -13.60 9.99 1.49
N VAL A 314 -14.82 9.68 1.83
CA VAL A 314 -15.21 9.17 3.14
C VAL A 314 -15.36 7.66 3.02
N TYR A 315 -14.72 6.90 3.91
CA TYR A 315 -14.66 5.44 3.83
C TYR A 315 -15.73 4.74 4.65
N ARG A 316 -16.42 5.47 5.53
CA ARG A 316 -17.38 4.91 6.46
C ARG A 316 -18.69 5.67 6.41
N GLU A 317 -19.76 4.98 6.70
CA GLU A 317 -21.12 5.54 6.78
C GLU A 317 -21.56 5.62 8.26
N PRO A 318 -22.57 6.46 8.61
CA PRO A 318 -23.16 6.48 9.95
C PRO A 318 -23.52 5.08 10.45
N GLY A 319 -23.27 4.82 11.74
CA GLY A 319 -23.38 3.52 12.36
C GLY A 319 -22.07 2.73 12.44
N TYR A 320 -21.01 3.15 11.74
CA TYR A 320 -19.70 2.52 11.89
C TYR A 320 -19.04 2.90 13.22
N VAL A 321 -18.41 1.94 13.90
CA VAL A 321 -17.68 2.19 15.15
C VAL A 321 -16.19 2.29 14.84
N PHE A 322 -15.64 3.50 15.04
CA PHE A 322 -14.19 3.72 14.93
C PHE A 322 -13.48 3.19 16.17
N ALA A 323 -12.47 2.39 15.95
CA ALA A 323 -11.46 2.05 16.94
C ALA A 323 -10.30 3.07 16.93
N PRO A 324 -9.42 3.09 17.94
CA PRO A 324 -8.17 3.82 17.85
C PRO A 324 -7.36 3.42 16.62
N LEU A 325 -6.70 4.38 15.97
CA LEU A 325 -5.87 4.14 14.80
C LEU A 325 -4.77 3.12 15.12
N ARG A 326 -4.74 2.02 14.38
CA ARG A 326 -3.69 0.99 14.46
C ARG A 326 -3.23 0.50 13.10
N GLY A 327 -4.06 0.68 12.07
CA GLY A 327 -3.77 0.24 10.71
C GLY A 327 -4.35 1.20 9.66
N GLY A 328 -3.93 1.04 8.42
CA GLY A 328 -4.44 1.85 7.32
C GLY A 328 -5.95 1.71 7.08
N SER A 329 -6.56 0.59 7.50
CA SER A 329 -8.01 0.33 7.44
C SER A 329 -8.83 1.17 8.42
N ASP A 330 -8.20 1.71 9.46
CA ASP A 330 -8.89 2.46 10.52
C ASP A 330 -9.05 3.94 10.15
N ARG A 331 -8.47 4.36 9.04
CA ARG A 331 -8.63 5.71 8.50
C ARG A 331 -10.09 5.95 8.11
N ALA A 332 -10.57 7.16 8.38
CA ALA A 332 -11.96 7.56 8.11
C ALA A 332 -12.18 8.03 6.66
N GLY A 333 -11.12 8.44 5.99
CA GLY A 333 -11.20 8.96 4.63
C GLY A 333 -9.88 9.53 4.13
N ALA A 334 -9.95 10.25 3.01
CA ALA A 334 -8.83 10.99 2.44
C ALA A 334 -9.28 12.27 1.73
N VAL A 335 -8.41 13.27 1.74
CA VAL A 335 -8.51 14.52 0.97
C VAL A 335 -7.37 14.53 -0.05
N LEU A 336 -7.68 14.75 -1.32
CA LEU A 336 -6.70 14.99 -2.38
C LEU A 336 -6.69 16.48 -2.71
N ALA A 337 -5.52 17.09 -2.62
CA ALA A 337 -5.32 18.52 -2.87
C ALA A 337 -4.16 18.78 -3.81
N THR A 338 -4.25 19.91 -4.53
CA THR A 338 -3.16 20.43 -5.39
C THR A 338 -2.85 21.88 -5.07
N GLY A 339 -1.68 22.33 -5.51
CA GLY A 339 -1.23 23.71 -5.33
C GLY A 339 -0.19 24.10 -6.36
N VAL A 340 0.15 25.39 -6.41
CA VAL A 340 1.26 25.92 -7.21
C VAL A 340 2.63 25.62 -6.57
N SER A 341 2.62 25.13 -5.33
CA SER A 341 3.78 24.58 -4.63
C SER A 341 3.35 23.47 -3.67
N ARG A 342 4.34 22.70 -3.21
CA ARG A 342 4.19 21.67 -2.18
C ARG A 342 3.52 22.21 -0.91
N GLU A 343 4.02 23.33 -0.42
CA GLU A 343 3.54 23.99 0.82
C GLU A 343 2.09 24.42 0.69
N GLN A 344 1.73 24.96 -0.48
CA GLN A 344 0.34 25.38 -0.74
C GLN A 344 -0.59 24.16 -0.78
N ALA A 345 -0.21 23.09 -1.46
CA ALA A 345 -1.00 21.86 -1.52
C ALA A 345 -1.21 21.26 -0.11
N LEU A 346 -0.14 21.21 0.70
CA LEU A 346 -0.19 20.70 2.07
C LEU A 346 -1.09 21.57 2.95
N ALA A 347 -0.90 22.89 2.92
CA ALA A 347 -1.72 23.81 3.69
C ALA A 347 -3.21 23.77 3.31
N ARG A 348 -3.52 23.55 2.04
CA ARG A 348 -4.91 23.34 1.58
C ARG A 348 -5.49 22.04 2.12
N ALA A 349 -4.74 20.95 2.00
CA ALA A 349 -5.16 19.63 2.50
C ALA A 349 -5.41 19.66 4.01
N ASP A 350 -4.48 20.23 4.79
CA ASP A 350 -4.57 20.30 6.25
C ASP A 350 -5.77 21.14 6.70
N ARG A 351 -5.95 22.35 6.12
CA ARG A 351 -7.09 23.22 6.47
C ARG A 351 -8.42 22.57 6.12
N PHE A 352 -8.51 21.94 4.95
CA PHE A 352 -9.75 21.32 4.54
C PHE A 352 -10.04 20.05 5.37
N ALA A 353 -9.05 19.24 5.64
CA ALA A 353 -9.21 18.07 6.52
C ALA A 353 -9.69 18.47 7.93
N ALA A 354 -9.16 19.58 8.47
CA ALA A 354 -9.59 20.12 9.77
C ALA A 354 -11.02 20.71 9.77
N SER A 355 -11.57 21.04 8.60
CA SER A 355 -12.95 21.53 8.47
C SER A 355 -13.99 20.42 8.39
N ILE A 356 -13.58 19.19 8.06
CA ILE A 356 -14.46 18.02 8.04
C ILE A 356 -14.79 17.61 9.47
N ARG A 357 -16.06 17.47 9.79
CA ARG A 357 -16.53 17.15 11.14
C ARG A 357 -17.11 15.75 11.19
N PHE A 358 -16.54 14.92 12.05
CA PHE A 358 -17.08 13.63 12.44
C PHE A 358 -17.83 13.78 13.75
N ARG A 359 -19.16 13.66 13.73
CA ARG A 359 -19.94 13.59 14.96
C ARG A 359 -19.91 12.17 15.47
N ILE A 360 -19.25 11.98 16.61
CA ILE A 360 -19.02 10.68 17.22
C ILE A 360 -19.85 10.60 18.50
N GLY A 361 -20.76 9.65 18.56
CA GLY A 361 -21.48 9.26 19.77
C GLY A 361 -20.67 8.24 20.61
N ALA A 362 -21.13 8.02 21.84
CA ALA A 362 -20.59 6.95 22.65
C ALA A 362 -20.81 5.61 21.94
N ALA A 363 -19.78 4.78 21.86
CA ALA A 363 -19.98 3.38 21.46
C ALA A 363 -20.95 2.76 22.46
N LEU A 364 -22.04 2.15 21.98
CA LEU A 364 -22.90 1.34 22.86
C LEU A 364 -22.00 0.27 23.47
N ALA A 365 -21.88 0.24 24.80
CA ALA A 365 -21.20 -0.83 25.49
C ALA A 365 -21.84 -2.14 24.98
N GLU A 366 -21.04 -3.06 24.47
CA GLU A 366 -21.52 -4.41 24.18
C GLU A 366 -22.21 -4.90 25.44
N VAL A 367 -23.51 -5.15 25.33
CA VAL A 367 -24.26 -5.89 26.35
C VAL A 367 -23.67 -7.29 26.26
N ALA A 368 -22.75 -7.59 27.18
CA ALA A 368 -22.28 -8.93 27.41
C ALA A 368 -23.48 -9.73 27.99
N ASP A 369 -24.05 -10.59 27.17
CA ASP A 369 -24.90 -11.73 27.60
C ASP A 369 -24.05 -13.01 27.57
#